data_f0e775ad4eb5277e7579f146b393a66a
#
_entry.id   f0e775ad4eb5277e7579f146b393a66a
#
_cell.length_a   1.000
_cell.length_b   1.000
_cell.length_c   1.000
_cell.angle_alpha   90.00
_cell.angle_beta   90.00
_cell.angle_gamma   90.00
#
_symmetry.space_group_name_H-M   'P 1'
#
loop_
_entity.id
_entity.type
_entity.pdbx_description
1 polymer ?
#
loop_
_entity_poly.entity_id
_entity_poly.type
_entity_poly.pdbx_seq_one_letter_code
_entity_poly.pdbx_strand_id
1 'polypeptide(L)'
;MNGFQKTIAAVLLAAVLLFMIYLPKCAGKMLERDQYREWLEPEEEEFSGVINVWHVVGFKPYMGSVGAWLKKIADRAERRHFGVYFEVESISEAEAEAKLQNGEFPDVISFPAGFLNGRELRIMNGTEIFGIDGTVVDFGDGYGAGELPAGFDCGMDGRTLRALPFAAGCKLALFYPERVTAAEMTEILKHITENGESKADADSCSNDGFGTEAGKFERSSVDEFKKGKGDFCIGDARAAGDMERLAAANKAKYFEVLPFCNETDEVQFVGISAKTEREKMGCISEFIADMLSAARQSELCTLGLMPMNPAAEKKFEQSFLTEAYGLLSESILNLPNAFTGAAARRAAF
;
A
#
# COMPACT_ATOMS: atom_id res chain seq x y z
N MET A 1 77.86 26.07 -8.83
CA MET A 1 76.91 24.97 -8.75
C MET A 1 77.31 23.93 -9.76
N ASN A 2 77.74 22.77 -9.31
CA ASN A 2 78.10 21.65 -10.19
C ASN A 2 76.89 21.12 -10.96
N GLY A 3 77.12 20.57 -12.20
CA GLY A 3 76.01 20.06 -13.05
C GLY A 3 75.00 19.18 -12.31
N PHE A 4 75.50 18.38 -11.40
CA PHE A 4 74.65 17.50 -10.54
C PHE A 4 73.66 18.28 -9.64
N GLN A 5 74.12 19.42 -9.07
CA GLN A 5 73.22 20.25 -8.23
C GLN A 5 72.15 20.95 -9.04
N LYS A 6 72.41 21.29 -10.33
CA LYS A 6 71.41 21.87 -11.26
C LYS A 6 70.36 20.84 -11.65
N THR A 7 70.78 19.58 -11.85
CA THR A 7 69.82 18.50 -12.19
C THR A 7 68.91 18.18 -11.01
N ILE A 8 69.41 18.11 -9.78
CA ILE A 8 68.60 17.90 -8.57
C ILE A 8 67.63 19.06 -8.39
N ALA A 9 68.06 20.31 -8.56
CA ALA A 9 67.18 21.46 -8.44
C ALA A 9 66.06 21.46 -9.48
N ALA A 10 66.38 21.06 -10.75
CA ALA A 10 65.36 20.95 -11.79
C ALA A 10 64.32 19.83 -11.51
N VAL A 11 64.75 18.67 -10.99
CA VAL A 11 63.85 17.56 -10.61
C VAL A 11 62.98 17.96 -9.43
N LEU A 12 63.50 18.63 -8.42
CA LEU A 12 62.73 19.13 -7.29
C LEU A 12 61.70 20.18 -7.73
N LEU A 13 62.09 21.10 -8.62
CA LEU A 13 61.15 22.09 -9.17
C LEU A 13 60.02 21.45 -10.00
N ALA A 14 60.33 20.45 -10.81
CA ALA A 14 59.36 19.71 -11.56
C ALA A 14 58.39 18.93 -10.63
N ALA A 15 58.89 18.31 -9.57
CA ALA A 15 58.07 17.62 -8.58
C ALA A 15 57.12 18.58 -7.84
N VAL A 16 57.60 19.77 -7.43
CA VAL A 16 56.77 20.81 -6.81
C VAL A 16 55.69 21.32 -7.75
N LEU A 17 56.01 21.53 -9.02
CA LEU A 17 55.03 21.96 -10.04
C LEU A 17 53.96 20.87 -10.30
N LEU A 18 54.37 19.61 -10.38
CA LEU A 18 53.42 18.48 -10.47
C LEU A 18 52.54 18.41 -9.24
N PHE A 19 53.10 18.58 -8.05
CA PHE A 19 52.35 18.58 -6.79
C PHE A 19 51.33 19.73 -6.76
N MET A 20 51.71 20.95 -7.16
CA MET A 20 50.78 22.10 -7.25
C MET A 20 49.66 21.91 -8.27
N ILE A 21 49.88 21.16 -9.37
CA ILE A 21 48.86 20.88 -10.39
C ILE A 21 47.91 19.79 -9.92
N TYR A 22 48.41 18.78 -9.23
CA TYR A 22 47.60 17.61 -8.81
C TYR A 22 46.95 17.80 -7.45
N LEU A 23 47.52 18.59 -6.55
CA LEU A 23 46.96 18.85 -5.21
C LEU A 23 45.52 19.41 -5.26
N PRO A 24 45.20 20.43 -6.11
CA PRO A 24 43.83 20.92 -6.20
C PRO A 24 42.84 19.88 -6.73
N LYS A 25 43.30 19.02 -7.66
CA LYS A 25 42.46 17.94 -8.18
C LYS A 25 42.19 16.82 -7.18
N CYS A 26 43.21 16.50 -6.36
CA CYS A 26 43.08 15.54 -5.29
C CYS A 26 42.28 16.12 -4.11
N ALA A 27 42.48 17.39 -3.76
CA ALA A 27 41.74 18.10 -2.73
C ALA A 27 40.25 18.26 -3.15
N GLY A 28 39.97 18.62 -4.43
CA GLY A 28 38.62 18.66 -4.94
C GLY A 28 37.92 17.32 -4.83
N LYS A 29 38.56 16.22 -5.24
CA LYS A 29 38.01 14.87 -5.07
C LYS A 29 37.92 14.39 -3.61
N MET A 30 38.73 14.90 -2.70
CA MET A 30 38.63 14.65 -1.26
C MET A 30 37.50 15.48 -0.62
N LEU A 31 37.27 16.71 -1.10
CA LEU A 31 36.18 17.58 -0.67
C LEU A 31 34.83 17.15 -1.25
N GLU A 32 34.82 16.43 -2.36
CA GLU A 32 33.63 15.77 -2.91
C GLU A 32 33.29 14.43 -2.24
N ARG A 33 34.16 13.92 -1.36
CA ARG A 33 33.82 12.76 -0.55
C ARG A 33 32.87 13.19 0.55
N ASP A 34 31.73 12.49 0.64
CA ASP A 34 30.61 12.71 1.55
C ASP A 34 31.01 12.95 3.02
N GLN A 35 32.16 12.43 3.46
CA GLN A 35 32.73 12.66 4.81
C GLN A 35 33.07 14.13 5.16
N TYR A 36 33.32 14.99 4.15
CA TYR A 36 33.60 16.42 4.42
C TYR A 36 32.37 17.28 4.24
N ARG A 37 31.36 16.77 3.53
CA ARG A 37 30.05 17.42 3.37
C ARG A 37 29.29 17.40 4.71
N GLU A 38 29.34 16.28 5.40
CA GLU A 38 28.80 16.12 6.77
C GLU A 38 29.35 17.15 7.79
N TRP A 39 30.58 17.63 7.59
CA TRP A 39 31.21 18.61 8.49
C TRP A 39 30.91 20.06 8.14
N LEU A 40 30.41 20.35 6.97
CA LEU A 40 30.13 21.69 6.45
C LEU A 40 28.64 21.98 6.29
N GLU A 41 27.80 20.97 6.24
CA GLU A 41 26.36 21.15 6.32
C GLU A 41 26.01 21.29 7.81
N PRO A 42 25.29 22.36 8.23
CA PRO A 42 24.72 22.40 9.57
C PRO A 42 23.95 21.10 9.76
N GLU A 43 24.17 20.39 10.87
CA GLU A 43 23.31 19.27 11.26
C GLU A 43 21.88 19.78 11.10
N GLU A 44 21.15 19.23 10.12
CA GLU A 44 19.71 19.51 10.02
C GLU A 44 19.17 19.07 11.38
N GLU A 45 18.58 20.02 12.11
CA GLU A 45 17.97 19.71 13.40
C GLU A 45 17.02 18.54 13.18
N GLU A 46 17.33 17.37 13.74
CA GLU A 46 16.48 16.21 13.63
C GLU A 46 15.08 16.59 14.12
N PHE A 47 14.08 16.37 13.30
CA PHE A 47 12.70 16.65 13.69
C PHE A 47 12.37 15.94 15.01
N SER A 48 11.78 16.68 15.93
CA SER A 48 11.25 16.16 17.19
C SER A 48 9.80 16.63 17.35
N GLY A 49 8.89 15.69 17.56
CA GLY A 49 7.48 16.02 17.68
C GLY A 49 6.55 14.85 17.29
N VAL A 50 5.31 15.18 16.98
CA VAL A 50 4.27 14.22 16.65
C VAL A 50 4.00 14.20 15.14
N ILE A 51 3.96 13.02 14.56
CA ILE A 51 3.51 12.74 13.19
C ILE A 51 2.14 12.05 13.28
N ASN A 52 1.12 12.71 12.76
CA ASN A 52 -0.24 12.20 12.76
C ASN A 52 -0.49 11.30 11.55
N VAL A 53 -0.91 10.07 11.80
CA VAL A 53 -1.21 9.07 10.77
C VAL A 53 -2.67 8.65 10.88
N TRP A 54 -3.49 8.97 9.87
CA TRP A 54 -4.84 8.44 9.82
C TRP A 54 -4.89 7.18 8.95
N HIS A 55 -5.54 6.17 9.48
CA HIS A 55 -5.97 4.99 8.73
C HIS A 55 -7.48 5.03 8.54
N VAL A 56 -7.91 5.45 7.37
CA VAL A 56 -9.34 5.44 6.98
C VAL A 56 -9.72 4.03 6.59
N VAL A 57 -10.63 3.44 7.35
CA VAL A 57 -11.03 2.04 7.19
C VAL A 57 -12.07 1.92 6.09
N GLY A 58 -11.66 1.53 4.88
CA GLY A 58 -12.55 1.28 3.74
C GLY A 58 -13.07 -0.16 3.71
N PHE A 59 -12.24 -1.12 4.11
CA PHE A 59 -12.60 -2.53 4.19
C PHE A 59 -11.88 -3.21 5.37
N LYS A 60 -12.32 -4.42 5.72
CA LYS A 60 -11.77 -5.15 6.87
C LYS A 60 -10.99 -6.37 6.37
N PRO A 61 -9.79 -6.63 6.92
CA PRO A 61 -9.02 -7.82 6.59
C PRO A 61 -9.71 -9.09 7.12
N TYR A 62 -9.30 -10.26 6.60
CA TYR A 62 -9.77 -11.57 7.06
C TYR A 62 -9.68 -11.71 8.57
N MET A 63 -8.55 -11.34 9.16
CA MET A 63 -8.37 -11.24 10.61
C MET A 63 -7.52 -10.03 10.99
N GLY A 64 -7.56 -9.63 12.25
CA GLY A 64 -6.77 -8.52 12.77
C GLY A 64 -7.23 -7.15 12.27
N SER A 65 -6.29 -6.23 12.15
CA SER A 65 -6.54 -4.83 11.76
C SER A 65 -5.31 -4.23 11.07
N VAL A 66 -5.52 -3.54 9.95
CA VAL A 66 -4.48 -2.77 9.26
C VAL A 66 -3.94 -1.64 10.15
N GLY A 67 -4.80 -0.96 10.91
CA GLY A 67 -4.37 0.07 11.84
C GLY A 67 -3.42 -0.46 12.93
N ALA A 68 -3.67 -1.66 13.45
CA ALA A 68 -2.75 -2.30 14.40
C ALA A 68 -1.41 -2.69 13.75
N TRP A 69 -1.42 -3.08 12.48
CA TRP A 69 -0.21 -3.33 11.70
C TRP A 69 0.58 -2.05 11.47
N LEU A 70 -0.09 -0.94 11.05
CA LEU A 70 0.54 0.37 10.92
C LEU A 70 1.16 0.85 12.23
N LYS A 71 0.47 0.64 13.36
CA LYS A 71 1.01 1.00 14.68
C LYS A 71 2.31 0.25 15.00
N LYS A 72 2.43 -1.03 14.65
CA LYS A 72 3.70 -1.76 14.82
C LYS A 72 4.84 -1.18 13.97
N ILE A 73 4.53 -0.64 12.79
CA ILE A 73 5.53 0.03 11.95
C ILE A 73 5.91 1.36 12.59
N ALA A 74 4.94 2.14 13.05
CA ALA A 74 5.14 3.37 13.80
C ALA A 74 6.04 3.17 15.02
N ASP A 75 5.75 2.17 15.88
CA ASP A 75 6.57 1.82 17.03
C ASP A 75 8.03 1.49 16.68
N ARG A 76 8.29 1.02 15.44
CA ARG A 76 9.65 0.77 14.94
C ARG A 76 10.34 2.04 14.45
N ALA A 77 9.60 2.91 13.77
CA ALA A 77 10.10 4.20 13.33
C ALA A 77 10.48 5.08 14.54
N GLU A 78 9.66 5.15 15.57
CA GLU A 78 9.92 5.86 16.83
C GLU A 78 11.22 5.40 17.51
N ARG A 79 11.52 4.10 17.46
CA ARG A 79 12.77 3.56 18.04
C ARG A 79 14.02 3.97 17.27
N ARG A 80 13.89 4.40 16.02
CA ARG A 80 15.01 4.87 15.20
C ARG A 80 15.23 6.38 15.32
N HIS A 81 14.15 7.13 15.63
CA HIS A 81 14.17 8.59 15.71
C HIS A 81 13.82 9.06 17.12
N PHE A 82 14.83 9.47 17.86
CA PHE A 82 14.62 9.95 19.24
C PHE A 82 13.80 11.24 19.24
N GLY A 83 12.74 11.27 20.06
CA GLY A 83 11.87 12.45 20.18
C GLY A 83 10.76 12.53 19.11
N VAL A 84 10.68 11.57 18.18
CA VAL A 84 9.60 11.48 17.19
C VAL A 84 8.56 10.46 17.67
N TYR A 85 7.28 10.83 17.57
CA TYR A 85 6.15 9.99 17.94
C TYR A 85 5.16 9.93 16.77
N PHE A 86 4.66 8.73 16.46
CA PHE A 86 3.64 8.51 15.44
C PHE A 86 2.30 8.21 16.09
N GLU A 87 1.36 9.15 15.98
CA GLU A 87 -0.01 8.93 16.44
C GLU A 87 -0.84 8.29 15.33
N VAL A 88 -1.04 6.98 15.41
CA VAL A 88 -1.82 6.20 14.43
C VAL A 88 -3.27 6.08 14.90
N GLU A 89 -4.18 6.74 14.21
CA GLU A 89 -5.62 6.73 14.46
C GLU A 89 -6.34 5.95 13.36
N SER A 90 -7.18 4.97 13.73
CA SER A 90 -8.06 4.27 12.78
C SER A 90 -9.46 4.86 12.87
N ILE A 91 -9.92 5.44 11.78
CA ILE A 91 -11.18 6.19 11.69
C ILE A 91 -12.04 5.66 10.55
N SER A 92 -13.34 5.84 10.63
CA SER A 92 -14.27 5.55 9.54
C SER A 92 -14.18 6.59 8.43
N GLU A 93 -14.64 6.27 7.22
CA GLU A 93 -14.72 7.22 6.11
C GLU A 93 -15.52 8.48 6.51
N ALA A 94 -16.69 8.30 7.14
CA ALA A 94 -17.54 9.41 7.56
C ALA A 94 -16.85 10.32 8.61
N GLU A 95 -16.11 9.76 9.54
CA GLU A 95 -15.34 10.51 10.53
C GLU A 95 -14.18 11.27 9.88
N ALA A 96 -13.45 10.61 8.96
CA ALA A 96 -12.39 11.23 8.20
C ALA A 96 -12.91 12.40 7.35
N GLU A 97 -14.05 12.23 6.67
CA GLU A 97 -14.70 13.32 5.91
C GLU A 97 -15.06 14.49 6.81
N ALA A 98 -15.66 14.25 7.98
CA ALA A 98 -16.01 15.30 8.92
C ALA A 98 -14.76 16.07 9.41
N LYS A 99 -13.67 15.38 9.74
CA LYS A 99 -12.41 16.01 10.12
C LYS A 99 -11.83 16.84 8.98
N LEU A 100 -11.79 16.32 7.74
CA LEU A 100 -11.29 17.04 6.57
C LEU A 100 -12.12 18.31 6.27
N GLN A 101 -13.45 18.24 6.40
CA GLN A 101 -14.35 19.39 6.24
C GLN A 101 -14.09 20.48 7.31
N ASN A 102 -13.72 20.07 8.52
CA ASN A 102 -13.32 20.99 9.59
C ASN A 102 -11.90 21.57 9.39
N GLY A 103 -11.20 21.17 8.33
CA GLY A 103 -9.86 21.65 8.02
C GLY A 103 -8.75 20.93 8.77
N GLU A 104 -9.07 19.84 9.47
CA GLU A 104 -8.10 18.95 10.11
C GLU A 104 -7.48 18.04 9.05
N PHE A 105 -6.16 17.88 9.08
CA PHE A 105 -5.42 17.03 8.15
C PHE A 105 -4.34 16.28 8.92
N PRO A 106 -4.14 14.97 8.65
CA PRO A 106 -2.99 14.27 9.18
C PRO A 106 -1.73 14.62 8.40
N ASP A 107 -0.58 14.18 8.86
CA ASP A 107 0.67 14.22 8.09
C ASP A 107 0.70 13.09 7.04
N VAL A 108 0.28 11.90 7.43
CA VAL A 108 0.17 10.71 6.56
C VAL A 108 -1.26 10.20 6.62
N ILE A 109 -1.80 9.82 5.47
CA ILE A 109 -3.13 9.24 5.38
C ILE A 109 -3.11 7.92 4.62
N SER A 110 -3.63 6.88 5.25
CA SER A 110 -3.97 5.60 4.61
C SER A 110 -5.47 5.60 4.30
N PHE A 111 -5.86 5.34 3.06
CA PHE A 111 -7.23 5.51 2.60
C PHE A 111 -7.62 4.50 1.51
N PRO A 112 -8.92 4.14 1.39
CA PRO A 112 -9.42 3.27 0.34
C PRO A 112 -9.54 4.02 -1.00
N ALA A 113 -9.60 3.27 -2.10
CA ALA A 113 -9.82 3.80 -3.44
C ALA A 113 -11.06 4.73 -3.49
N GLY A 114 -10.91 5.88 -4.15
CA GLY A 114 -11.99 6.84 -4.36
C GLY A 114 -12.36 7.68 -3.14
N PHE A 115 -11.62 7.62 -2.02
CA PHE A 115 -11.90 8.41 -0.83
C PHE A 115 -11.41 9.84 -0.95
N LEU A 116 -10.15 10.07 -1.40
CA LEU A 116 -9.52 11.39 -1.48
C LEU A 116 -9.49 11.97 -2.90
N ASN A 117 -9.37 13.29 -2.97
CA ASN A 117 -8.95 14.00 -4.17
C ASN A 117 -7.42 14.15 -4.15
N GLY A 118 -6.75 13.87 -5.27
CA GLY A 118 -5.29 13.94 -5.37
C GLY A 118 -4.68 15.29 -4.99
N ARG A 119 -5.43 16.39 -5.11
CA ARG A 119 -4.96 17.74 -4.72
C ARG A 119 -4.69 17.91 -3.23
N GLU A 120 -5.24 17.05 -2.40
CA GLU A 120 -5.05 17.08 -0.94
C GLU A 120 -3.75 16.42 -0.52
N LEU A 121 -3.13 15.68 -1.46
CA LEU A 121 -1.89 14.97 -1.24
C LEU A 121 -0.71 15.67 -1.90
N ARG A 122 0.44 15.56 -1.26
CA ARG A 122 1.72 15.98 -1.81
C ARG A 122 2.08 15.13 -3.03
N ILE A 123 2.79 15.73 -3.98
CA ILE A 123 3.41 14.99 -5.08
C ILE A 123 4.52 14.12 -4.48
N MET A 124 4.50 12.84 -4.79
CA MET A 124 5.52 11.89 -4.37
C MET A 124 6.54 11.73 -5.50
N ASN A 125 7.76 12.18 -5.26
CA ASN A 125 8.87 11.85 -6.14
C ASN A 125 9.47 10.52 -5.66
N GLY A 126 9.75 9.61 -6.57
CA GLY A 126 10.39 8.33 -6.22
C GLY A 126 11.68 8.50 -5.42
N THR A 127 12.44 9.57 -5.69
CA THR A 127 13.66 9.93 -4.98
C THR A 127 13.44 10.40 -3.53
N GLU A 128 12.29 10.97 -3.20
CA GLU A 128 11.97 11.42 -1.84
C GLU A 128 11.47 10.27 -0.96
N ILE A 129 10.82 9.26 -1.54
CA ILE A 129 10.26 8.13 -0.81
C ILE A 129 11.20 6.92 -0.83
N PHE A 130 11.89 6.71 -1.96
CA PHE A 130 12.73 5.54 -2.17
C PHE A 130 14.21 5.78 -1.84
N GLY A 131 14.59 7.00 -1.38
CA GLY A 131 15.97 7.39 -1.14
C GLY A 131 16.77 7.62 -2.44
N ILE A 132 17.79 8.47 -2.37
CA ILE A 132 18.65 8.80 -3.52
C ILE A 132 19.48 7.60 -3.98
N ASP A 133 19.69 6.62 -3.14
CA ASP A 133 20.56 5.46 -3.32
C ASP A 133 19.82 4.12 -3.53
N GLY A 134 18.49 4.17 -3.62
CA GLY A 134 17.68 2.96 -3.89
C GLY A 134 17.65 1.92 -2.77
N THR A 135 18.21 2.22 -1.59
CA THR A 135 18.34 1.25 -0.51
C THR A 135 17.11 1.12 0.38
N VAL A 136 16.13 2.01 0.24
CA VAL A 136 15.04 2.15 1.22
C VAL A 136 13.82 1.29 0.90
N VAL A 137 13.54 1.00 -0.37
CA VAL A 137 12.50 0.04 -0.75
C VAL A 137 13.06 -0.92 -1.77
N ASP A 138 13.40 -2.13 -1.30
CA ASP A 138 13.77 -3.23 -2.17
C ASP A 138 12.50 -3.79 -2.83
N PHE A 139 12.12 -3.20 -3.95
CA PHE A 139 11.06 -3.74 -4.82
C PHE A 139 11.55 -4.93 -5.68
N GLY A 140 12.73 -5.46 -5.38
CA GLY A 140 13.40 -6.48 -6.18
C GLY A 140 14.32 -5.88 -7.26
N ASP A 141 15.32 -6.67 -7.64
CA ASP A 141 16.29 -6.32 -8.68
C ASP A 141 15.56 -5.98 -9.99
N GLY A 142 15.37 -4.71 -10.31
CA GLY A 142 14.82 -4.36 -11.61
C GLY A 142 14.21 -2.97 -11.78
N TYR A 143 13.99 -2.21 -10.72
CA TYR A 143 13.43 -0.87 -10.88
C TYR A 143 14.54 0.18 -10.92
N GLY A 144 14.84 0.62 -12.15
CA GLY A 144 15.66 1.80 -12.36
C GLY A 144 14.94 3.06 -11.87
N ALA A 145 15.69 4.10 -11.51
CA ALA A 145 15.13 5.39 -11.16
C ALA A 145 14.17 5.87 -12.27
N GLY A 146 12.87 5.76 -12.05
CA GLY A 146 11.82 6.21 -12.99
C GLY A 146 10.75 5.19 -13.38
N GLU A 147 10.89 3.91 -13.05
CA GLU A 147 9.86 2.90 -13.33
C GLU A 147 9.14 2.49 -12.04
N LEU A 148 7.84 2.75 -12.00
CA LEU A 148 6.99 2.27 -10.90
C LEU A 148 6.71 0.76 -11.07
N PRO A 149 6.62 0.00 -9.96
CA PRO A 149 6.15 -1.37 -10.01
C PRO A 149 4.78 -1.48 -10.67
N ALA A 150 4.50 -2.61 -11.31
CA ALA A 150 3.19 -2.88 -11.89
C ALA A 150 2.08 -2.68 -10.86
N GLY A 151 1.03 -1.95 -11.23
CA GLY A 151 -0.10 -1.62 -10.36
C GLY A 151 0.08 -0.37 -9.49
N PHE A 152 1.27 0.26 -9.44
CA PHE A 152 1.46 1.51 -8.70
C PHE A 152 0.96 2.74 -9.45
N ASP A 153 0.75 2.64 -10.75
CA ASP A 153 0.10 3.65 -11.59
C ASP A 153 -1.33 3.97 -11.16
N CYS A 154 -1.99 3.08 -10.43
CA CYS A 154 -3.30 3.35 -9.82
C CYS A 154 -3.26 4.48 -8.76
N GLY A 155 -2.09 4.84 -8.23
CA GLY A 155 -1.87 5.99 -7.35
C GLY A 155 -1.61 7.33 -8.06
N MET A 156 -1.71 7.36 -9.39
CA MET A 156 -1.49 8.57 -10.19
C MET A 156 -2.74 9.47 -10.24
N ASP A 157 -2.54 10.78 -10.06
CA ASP A 157 -3.48 11.84 -10.41
C ASP A 157 -3.01 12.49 -11.72
N GLY A 158 -3.57 12.05 -12.82
CA GLY A 158 -3.08 12.37 -14.16
C GLY A 158 -1.68 11.82 -14.42
N ARG A 159 -0.67 12.68 -14.41
CA ARG A 159 0.74 12.29 -14.61
C ARG A 159 1.58 12.34 -13.35
N THR A 160 0.96 12.52 -12.20
CA THR A 160 1.65 12.81 -10.94
C THR A 160 1.33 11.72 -9.93
N LEU A 161 2.34 11.05 -9.41
CA LEU A 161 2.16 10.09 -8.32
C LEU A 161 1.83 10.84 -7.02
N ARG A 162 0.72 10.49 -6.37
CA ARG A 162 0.27 11.11 -5.12
C ARG A 162 -0.08 10.12 -4.03
N ALA A 163 -0.26 8.87 -4.38
CA ALA A 163 -0.53 7.80 -3.43
C ALA A 163 0.16 6.50 -3.86
N LEU A 164 0.43 5.63 -2.91
CA LEU A 164 1.04 4.32 -3.14
C LEU A 164 0.08 3.24 -2.64
N PRO A 165 -0.32 2.28 -3.49
CA PRO A 165 -1.07 1.14 -3.02
C PRO A 165 -0.16 0.26 -2.15
N PHE A 166 -0.66 -0.23 -1.02
CA PHE A 166 0.13 -1.10 -0.16
C PHE A 166 -0.55 -2.41 0.20
N ALA A 167 -1.87 -2.47 0.12
CA ALA A 167 -2.63 -3.69 0.41
C ALA A 167 -3.87 -3.78 -0.47
N ALA A 168 -4.23 -4.99 -0.88
CA ALA A 168 -5.49 -5.27 -1.55
C ALA A 168 -6.25 -6.39 -0.84
N GLY A 169 -7.58 -6.24 -0.78
CA GLY A 169 -8.51 -7.28 -0.41
C GLY A 169 -8.97 -8.10 -1.60
N CYS A 170 -9.84 -9.07 -1.39
CA CYS A 170 -10.45 -9.86 -2.46
C CYS A 170 -11.93 -10.10 -2.20
N LYS A 171 -12.69 -10.24 -3.27
CA LYS A 171 -14.08 -10.69 -3.21
C LYS A 171 -14.15 -12.21 -3.31
N LEU A 172 -15.05 -12.78 -2.53
CA LEU A 172 -15.21 -14.21 -2.38
C LEU A 172 -16.71 -14.57 -2.48
N ALA A 173 -17.00 -15.68 -3.09
CA ALA A 173 -18.33 -16.30 -3.01
C ALA A 173 -18.32 -17.35 -1.91
N LEU A 174 -19.24 -17.23 -0.97
CA LEU A 174 -19.49 -18.20 0.09
C LEU A 174 -20.80 -18.91 -0.21
N PHE A 175 -20.83 -20.23 -0.13
CA PHE A 175 -22.03 -21.01 -0.47
C PHE A 175 -22.14 -22.27 0.40
N TYR A 176 -23.36 -22.77 0.51
CA TYR A 176 -23.65 -24.03 1.18
C TYR A 176 -23.60 -25.18 0.16
N PRO A 177 -22.60 -26.10 0.21
CA PRO A 177 -22.44 -27.16 -0.81
C PRO A 177 -23.58 -28.18 -0.82
N GLU A 178 -24.37 -28.21 0.24
CA GLU A 178 -25.63 -28.99 0.29
C GLU A 178 -26.76 -28.40 -0.58
N ARG A 179 -26.63 -27.13 -1.03
CA ARG A 179 -27.63 -26.40 -1.83
C ARG A 179 -27.11 -26.03 -3.20
N VAL A 180 -25.87 -25.65 -3.32
CA VAL A 180 -25.18 -25.23 -4.55
C VAL A 180 -23.87 -25.97 -4.67
N THR A 181 -23.67 -26.70 -5.74
CA THR A 181 -22.38 -27.36 -5.99
C THR A 181 -21.32 -26.35 -6.42
N ALA A 182 -20.04 -26.65 -6.23
CA ALA A 182 -18.94 -25.79 -6.69
C ALA A 182 -18.98 -25.53 -8.20
N ALA A 183 -19.42 -26.50 -9.02
CA ALA A 183 -19.58 -26.33 -10.46
C ALA A 183 -20.70 -25.34 -10.80
N GLU A 184 -21.87 -25.48 -10.15
CA GLU A 184 -23.00 -24.53 -10.33
C GLU A 184 -22.58 -23.13 -9.86
N MET A 185 -21.85 -23.02 -8.73
CA MET A 185 -21.37 -21.73 -8.24
C MET A 185 -20.40 -21.07 -9.23
N THR A 186 -19.50 -21.81 -9.84
CA THR A 186 -18.59 -21.29 -10.88
C THR A 186 -19.37 -20.72 -12.07
N GLU A 187 -20.42 -21.40 -12.55
CA GLU A 187 -21.25 -20.88 -13.64
C GLU A 187 -22.04 -19.63 -13.23
N ILE A 188 -22.55 -19.59 -11.99
CA ILE A 188 -23.22 -18.39 -11.44
C ILE A 188 -22.27 -17.20 -11.42
N LEU A 189 -21.04 -17.40 -10.92
CA LEU A 189 -20.03 -16.33 -10.85
C LEU A 189 -19.63 -15.83 -12.23
N LYS A 190 -19.46 -16.73 -13.19
CA LYS A 190 -19.18 -16.36 -14.58
C LYS A 190 -20.31 -15.49 -15.16
N HIS A 191 -21.56 -15.87 -14.94
CA HIS A 191 -22.71 -15.11 -15.41
C HIS A 191 -22.79 -13.71 -14.77
N ILE A 192 -22.56 -13.60 -13.46
CA ILE A 192 -22.51 -12.31 -12.73
C ILE A 192 -21.40 -11.40 -13.30
N THR A 193 -20.22 -11.95 -13.57
CA THR A 193 -19.09 -11.21 -14.12
C THR A 193 -19.38 -10.71 -15.55
N GLU A 194 -19.96 -11.56 -16.41
CA GLU A 194 -20.27 -11.21 -17.81
C GLU A 194 -21.34 -10.12 -17.92
N ASN A 195 -22.32 -10.10 -17.01
CA ASN A 195 -23.39 -9.10 -17.00
C ASN A 195 -23.05 -7.78 -16.30
N GLY A 196 -21.83 -7.64 -15.77
CA GLY A 196 -21.36 -6.41 -15.16
C GLY A 196 -21.99 -6.07 -13.80
N GLU A 197 -22.70 -7.01 -13.18
CA GLU A 197 -23.39 -6.82 -11.89
C GLU A 197 -22.42 -6.78 -10.68
N SER A 198 -21.13 -6.87 -10.94
CA SER A 198 -20.10 -6.95 -9.88
C SER A 198 -19.79 -5.63 -9.17
N LYS A 199 -20.22 -4.47 -9.68
CA LYS A 199 -19.63 -3.18 -9.28
C LYS A 199 -20.41 -2.31 -8.30
N ALA A 200 -21.68 -2.49 -8.11
CA ALA A 200 -22.47 -1.48 -7.38
C ALA A 200 -23.25 -1.97 -6.17
N ASP A 201 -23.65 -3.23 -6.12
CA ASP A 201 -24.75 -3.63 -5.24
C ASP A 201 -24.49 -4.87 -4.37
N ALA A 202 -23.28 -4.98 -3.80
CA ALA A 202 -23.00 -6.02 -2.80
C ALA A 202 -23.95 -5.91 -1.59
N ASP A 203 -24.48 -4.71 -1.32
CA ASP A 203 -25.40 -4.43 -0.21
C ASP A 203 -26.87 -4.34 -0.62
N SER A 204 -27.22 -4.15 -1.90
CA SER A 204 -28.60 -4.10 -2.35
C SER A 204 -29.04 -5.44 -2.94
N CYS A 205 -29.47 -6.35 -2.08
CA CYS A 205 -30.21 -7.55 -2.50
C CYS A 205 -31.57 -7.14 -3.03
N SER A 206 -31.69 -6.81 -4.32
CA SER A 206 -32.95 -6.88 -5.00
C SER A 206 -33.21 -8.34 -5.36
N ASN A 207 -34.30 -8.90 -4.86
CA ASN A 207 -34.83 -10.25 -5.16
C ASN A 207 -35.29 -10.41 -6.61
N ASP A 208 -34.69 -9.71 -7.56
CA ASP A 208 -35.05 -9.81 -8.96
C ASP A 208 -34.44 -11.07 -9.54
N GLY A 209 -35.26 -12.10 -9.65
CA GLY A 209 -34.88 -13.43 -10.10
C GLY A 209 -34.07 -13.41 -11.38
N PHE A 210 -32.88 -13.97 -11.32
CA PHE A 210 -32.03 -14.21 -12.47
C PHE A 210 -32.74 -15.07 -13.50
N GLY A 211 -33.01 -14.53 -14.70
CA GLY A 211 -33.76 -15.18 -15.77
C GLY A 211 -33.04 -16.29 -16.54
N THR A 212 -32.11 -17.00 -15.93
CA THR A 212 -31.43 -18.15 -16.51
C THR A 212 -31.50 -19.35 -15.56
N GLU A 213 -30.95 -20.52 -15.90
CA GLU A 213 -30.86 -21.68 -14.97
C GLU A 213 -30.28 -21.30 -13.60
N ALA A 214 -29.54 -20.19 -13.51
CA ALA A 214 -29.08 -19.53 -12.27
C ALA A 214 -30.23 -19.01 -11.38
N GLY A 215 -31.44 -18.73 -11.90
CA GLY A 215 -32.61 -18.31 -11.11
C GLY A 215 -33.17 -19.37 -10.16
N LYS A 216 -32.53 -20.51 -10.07
CA LYS A 216 -32.81 -21.58 -9.12
C LYS A 216 -32.26 -21.32 -7.72
N PHE A 217 -31.26 -20.45 -7.58
CA PHE A 217 -30.52 -20.25 -6.34
C PHE A 217 -30.75 -18.86 -5.76
N GLU A 218 -30.88 -18.79 -4.44
CA GLU A 218 -31.13 -17.54 -3.71
C GLU A 218 -29.81 -16.90 -3.24
N ARG A 219 -29.49 -15.71 -3.78
CA ARG A 219 -28.41 -14.86 -3.25
C ARG A 219 -28.91 -14.13 -2.02
N SER A 220 -28.12 -14.11 -0.95
CA SER A 220 -28.40 -13.36 0.27
C SER A 220 -27.32 -12.34 0.59
N SER A 221 -27.61 -11.41 1.50
CA SER A 221 -26.57 -10.58 2.11
C SER A 221 -25.67 -11.44 3.00
N VAL A 222 -24.44 -10.96 3.27
CA VAL A 222 -23.50 -11.64 4.18
C VAL A 222 -24.13 -11.87 5.54
N ASP A 223 -24.90 -10.92 6.07
CA ASP A 223 -25.54 -11.01 7.39
C ASP A 223 -26.70 -12.02 7.44
N GLU A 224 -27.41 -12.19 6.35
CA GLU A 224 -28.44 -13.22 6.22
C GLU A 224 -27.82 -14.59 6.01
N PHE A 225 -26.76 -14.68 5.20
CA PHE A 225 -26.01 -15.92 5.02
C PHE A 225 -25.44 -16.43 6.34
N LYS A 226 -24.86 -15.56 7.18
CA LYS A 226 -24.40 -15.89 8.54
C LYS A 226 -25.52 -16.48 9.41
N LYS A 227 -26.76 -16.16 9.14
CA LYS A 227 -27.96 -16.71 9.83
C LYS A 227 -28.52 -17.97 9.16
N GLY A 228 -27.85 -18.50 8.15
CA GLY A 228 -28.25 -19.71 7.42
C GLY A 228 -29.32 -19.49 6.35
N LYS A 229 -29.59 -18.25 5.95
CA LYS A 229 -30.52 -17.89 4.87
C LYS A 229 -29.78 -17.79 3.54
N GLY A 230 -30.55 -17.99 2.44
CA GLY A 230 -30.03 -18.01 1.09
C GLY A 230 -29.15 -19.24 0.81
N ASP A 231 -28.72 -19.36 -0.41
CA ASP A 231 -27.90 -20.48 -0.89
C ASP A 231 -26.44 -20.07 -1.01
N PHE A 232 -26.19 -18.81 -1.36
CA PHE A 232 -24.85 -18.21 -1.46
C PHE A 232 -24.87 -16.72 -1.14
N CYS A 233 -23.70 -16.16 -0.86
CA CYS A 233 -23.47 -14.71 -0.80
C CYS A 233 -22.12 -14.36 -1.43
N ILE A 234 -21.98 -13.09 -1.82
CA ILE A 234 -20.69 -12.52 -2.22
C ILE A 234 -20.25 -11.60 -1.08
N GLY A 235 -19.04 -11.80 -0.62
CA GLY A 235 -18.47 -11.06 0.49
C GLY A 235 -16.96 -10.83 0.29
N ASP A 236 -16.36 -10.20 1.27
CA ASP A 236 -14.92 -9.99 1.36
C ASP A 236 -14.23 -11.12 2.16
N ALA A 237 -12.92 -11.04 2.28
CA ALA A 237 -12.16 -11.99 3.08
C ALA A 237 -12.61 -12.01 4.56
N ARG A 238 -13.11 -10.88 5.08
CA ARG A 238 -13.65 -10.80 6.45
C ARG A 238 -14.91 -11.63 6.62
N ALA A 239 -15.80 -11.64 5.62
CA ALA A 239 -17.01 -12.45 5.65
C ALA A 239 -16.67 -13.94 5.78
N ALA A 240 -15.68 -14.42 5.02
CA ALA A 240 -15.18 -15.78 5.11
C ALA A 240 -14.62 -16.09 6.52
N GLY A 241 -13.78 -15.20 7.07
CA GLY A 241 -13.23 -15.36 8.43
C GLY A 241 -14.30 -15.34 9.53
N ASP A 242 -15.36 -14.56 9.37
CA ASP A 242 -16.50 -14.55 10.30
C ASP A 242 -17.26 -15.87 10.23
N MET A 243 -17.48 -16.41 9.02
CA MET A 243 -18.16 -17.69 8.83
C MET A 243 -17.33 -18.85 9.40
N GLU A 244 -16.01 -18.87 9.21
CA GLU A 244 -15.14 -19.88 9.82
C GLU A 244 -15.22 -19.86 11.35
N ARG A 245 -15.21 -18.66 11.97
CA ARG A 245 -15.37 -18.54 13.43
C ARG A 245 -16.73 -19.03 13.92
N LEU A 246 -17.80 -18.75 13.15
CA LEU A 246 -19.12 -19.25 13.47
C LEU A 246 -19.21 -20.78 13.32
N ALA A 247 -18.61 -21.34 12.27
CA ALA A 247 -18.54 -22.79 12.06
C ALA A 247 -17.72 -23.49 13.15
N ALA A 248 -16.57 -22.97 13.51
CA ALA A 248 -15.75 -23.47 14.62
C ALA A 248 -16.48 -23.44 15.97
N ALA A 249 -17.38 -22.48 16.18
CA ALA A 249 -18.24 -22.38 17.35
C ALA A 249 -19.53 -23.23 17.25
N ASN A 250 -19.70 -24.04 16.20
CA ASN A 250 -20.93 -24.78 15.88
C ASN A 250 -22.20 -23.90 15.77
N LYS A 251 -22.02 -22.63 15.33
CA LYS A 251 -23.10 -21.66 15.16
C LYS A 251 -23.47 -21.42 13.69
N ALA A 252 -22.71 -21.96 12.76
CA ALA A 252 -22.98 -21.92 11.32
C ALA A 252 -22.87 -23.33 10.72
N LYS A 253 -23.53 -23.53 9.59
CA LYS A 253 -23.39 -24.75 8.79
C LYS A 253 -22.03 -24.78 8.09
N TYR A 254 -21.63 -25.95 7.60
CA TYR A 254 -20.49 -26.10 6.72
C TYR A 254 -20.72 -25.28 5.43
N PHE A 255 -19.74 -24.57 5.00
CA PHE A 255 -19.74 -23.73 3.81
C PHE A 255 -18.45 -23.90 3.03
N GLU A 256 -18.48 -23.57 1.77
CA GLU A 256 -17.32 -23.51 0.88
C GLU A 256 -17.11 -22.09 0.38
N VAL A 257 -15.89 -21.82 -0.09
CA VAL A 257 -15.47 -20.51 -0.56
C VAL A 257 -14.82 -20.65 -1.93
N LEU A 258 -15.22 -19.81 -2.87
CA LEU A 258 -14.58 -19.67 -4.17
C LEU A 258 -14.16 -18.22 -4.41
N PRO A 259 -13.04 -17.97 -5.11
CA PRO A 259 -12.70 -16.64 -5.60
C PRO A 259 -13.82 -16.10 -6.49
N PHE A 260 -14.17 -14.82 -6.31
CA PHE A 260 -15.28 -14.25 -7.07
C PHE A 260 -14.83 -13.65 -8.40
N CYS A 261 -13.73 -12.93 -8.46
CA CYS A 261 -13.25 -12.33 -9.71
C CYS A 261 -11.74 -12.01 -9.60
N ASN A 262 -11.16 -11.65 -10.73
CA ASN A 262 -9.79 -11.19 -10.86
C ASN A 262 -9.65 -9.67 -10.69
N GLU A 263 -10.68 -8.98 -10.21
CA GLU A 263 -10.71 -7.55 -9.93
C GLU A 263 -11.10 -7.32 -8.47
N THR A 264 -10.60 -6.25 -7.86
CA THR A 264 -11.00 -5.82 -6.53
C THR A 264 -11.13 -4.32 -6.47
N ASP A 265 -12.10 -3.82 -5.74
CA ASP A 265 -12.24 -2.42 -5.32
C ASP A 265 -11.66 -2.18 -3.92
N GLU A 266 -11.25 -3.23 -3.24
CA GLU A 266 -10.67 -3.21 -1.90
C GLU A 266 -9.16 -2.95 -1.98
N VAL A 267 -8.75 -1.74 -2.34
CA VAL A 267 -7.35 -1.34 -2.36
C VAL A 267 -7.13 -0.22 -1.36
N GLN A 268 -6.10 -0.40 -0.53
CA GLN A 268 -5.68 0.59 0.46
C GLN A 268 -4.43 1.30 -0.03
N PHE A 269 -4.49 2.61 -0.01
CA PHE A 269 -3.42 3.52 -0.42
C PHE A 269 -2.81 4.22 0.78
N VAL A 270 -1.60 4.73 0.61
CA VAL A 270 -0.97 5.68 1.52
C VAL A 270 -0.53 6.91 0.75
N GLY A 271 -0.74 8.08 1.35
CA GLY A 271 -0.33 9.37 0.81
C GLY A 271 0.16 10.30 1.92
N ILE A 272 0.92 11.32 1.53
CA ILE A 272 1.40 12.38 2.42
C ILE A 272 0.53 13.62 2.17
N SER A 273 0.03 14.23 3.23
CA SER A 273 -0.79 15.46 3.12
C SER A 273 -0.01 16.60 2.48
N ALA A 274 -0.66 17.37 1.63
CA ALA A 274 -0.06 18.57 1.05
C ALA A 274 0.30 19.63 2.11
N LYS A 275 -0.31 19.55 3.30
CA LYS A 275 -0.08 20.46 4.44
C LYS A 275 1.08 20.04 5.36
N THR A 276 1.64 18.85 5.16
CA THR A 276 2.74 18.32 6.00
C THR A 276 3.97 19.22 5.93
N GLU A 277 4.54 19.52 7.07
CA GLU A 277 5.77 20.31 7.20
C GLU A 277 6.98 19.57 6.62
N ARG A 278 7.90 20.34 6.01
CA ARG A 278 9.07 19.75 5.35
C ARG A 278 10.00 19.00 6.31
N GLU A 279 10.11 19.50 7.53
CA GLU A 279 10.95 18.93 8.59
C GLU A 279 10.56 17.49 8.97
N LYS A 280 9.26 17.14 8.84
CA LYS A 280 8.74 15.79 9.09
C LYS A 280 9.05 14.79 7.98
N MET A 281 9.42 15.26 6.78
CA MET A 281 9.48 14.43 5.57
C MET A 281 10.47 13.28 5.67
N GLY A 282 11.63 13.48 6.31
CA GLY A 282 12.62 12.42 6.52
C GLY A 282 12.03 11.22 7.26
N CYS A 283 11.45 11.48 8.44
CA CYS A 283 10.82 10.44 9.26
C CYS A 283 9.62 9.78 8.57
N ILE A 284 8.80 10.57 7.84
CA ILE A 284 7.65 10.06 7.10
C ILE A 284 8.09 9.17 5.94
N SER A 285 9.13 9.57 5.20
CA SER A 285 9.67 8.78 4.09
C SER A 285 10.19 7.43 4.56
N GLU A 286 10.91 7.39 5.68
CA GLU A 286 11.38 6.14 6.28
C GLU A 286 10.24 5.26 6.80
N PHE A 287 9.20 5.86 7.40
CA PHE A 287 8.01 5.15 7.84
C PHE A 287 7.30 4.47 6.65
N ILE A 288 7.08 5.20 5.55
CA ILE A 288 6.44 4.68 4.33
C ILE A 288 7.33 3.61 3.69
N ALA A 289 8.64 3.82 3.65
CA ALA A 289 9.59 2.86 3.10
C ALA A 289 9.60 1.55 3.90
N ASP A 290 9.64 1.60 5.26
CA ASP A 290 9.51 0.39 6.09
C ASP A 290 8.17 -0.30 5.83
N MET A 291 7.06 0.46 5.74
CA MET A 291 5.73 -0.07 5.44
C MET A 291 5.67 -0.81 4.09
N LEU A 292 6.35 -0.30 3.07
CA LEU A 292 6.38 -0.88 1.73
C LEU A 292 7.48 -1.93 1.54
N SER A 293 8.37 -2.12 2.49
CA SER A 293 9.44 -3.12 2.41
C SER A 293 8.86 -4.54 2.25
N ALA A 294 9.56 -5.42 1.52
CA ALA A 294 9.12 -6.80 1.28
C ALA A 294 8.81 -7.53 2.60
N ALA A 295 9.64 -7.34 3.62
CA ALA A 295 9.47 -7.98 4.93
C ALA A 295 8.17 -7.54 5.63
N ARG A 296 7.82 -6.24 5.58
CA ARG A 296 6.58 -5.73 6.21
C ARG A 296 5.36 -6.09 5.39
N GLN A 297 5.48 -5.99 4.08
CA GLN A 297 4.42 -6.38 3.15
C GLN A 297 4.04 -7.86 3.30
N SER A 298 5.01 -8.76 3.52
CA SER A 298 4.74 -10.18 3.78
C SER A 298 3.89 -10.40 5.06
N GLU A 299 3.95 -9.51 6.05
CA GLU A 299 3.10 -9.57 7.25
C GLU A 299 1.61 -9.36 6.92
N LEU A 300 1.26 -8.67 5.82
CA LEU A 300 -0.13 -8.47 5.40
C LEU A 300 -0.83 -9.79 5.07
N CYS A 301 -0.10 -10.79 4.60
CA CYS A 301 -0.66 -12.11 4.34
C CYS A 301 -1.26 -12.76 5.61
N THR A 302 -0.72 -12.45 6.80
CA THR A 302 -1.29 -12.92 8.08
C THR A 302 -2.64 -12.25 8.41
N LEU A 303 -2.88 -11.08 7.83
CA LEU A 303 -4.17 -10.40 7.90
C LEU A 303 -5.14 -10.89 6.81
N GLY A 304 -4.69 -11.72 5.88
CA GLY A 304 -5.43 -12.15 4.70
C GLY A 304 -5.57 -11.04 3.67
N LEU A 305 -4.54 -10.21 3.51
CA LEU A 305 -4.46 -9.15 2.51
C LEU A 305 -3.30 -9.41 1.54
N MET A 306 -3.50 -9.08 0.28
CA MET A 306 -2.45 -9.16 -0.73
C MET A 306 -1.47 -8.01 -0.57
N PRO A 307 -0.17 -8.29 -0.40
CA PRO A 307 0.86 -7.26 -0.44
C PRO A 307 1.05 -6.72 -1.86
N MET A 308 1.30 -5.42 -1.97
CA MET A 308 1.54 -4.76 -3.25
C MET A 308 3.02 -4.80 -3.66
N ASN A 309 3.95 -5.00 -2.74
CA ASN A 309 5.35 -5.19 -3.07
C ASN A 309 5.56 -6.56 -3.76
N PRO A 310 6.04 -6.60 -5.02
CA PRO A 310 6.22 -7.86 -5.75
C PRO A 310 7.27 -8.78 -5.12
N ALA A 311 8.23 -8.25 -4.36
CA ALA A 311 9.25 -9.02 -3.65
C ALA A 311 8.76 -9.59 -2.30
N ALA A 312 7.55 -9.23 -1.85
CA ALA A 312 6.99 -9.76 -0.62
C ALA A 312 6.63 -11.25 -0.77
N GLU A 313 6.93 -12.03 0.25
CA GLU A 313 6.52 -13.44 0.31
C GLU A 313 4.99 -13.51 0.48
N LYS A 314 4.30 -14.09 -0.50
CA LYS A 314 2.85 -14.27 -0.52
C LYS A 314 2.47 -15.64 0.06
N LYS A 315 2.41 -15.73 1.38
CA LYS A 315 2.08 -16.97 2.10
C LYS A 315 0.82 -16.78 2.94
N PHE A 316 -0.27 -17.37 2.49
CA PHE A 316 -1.55 -17.37 3.19
C PHE A 316 -1.78 -18.71 3.88
N GLU A 317 -2.42 -18.67 5.05
CA GLU A 317 -2.78 -19.90 5.77
C GLU A 317 -3.97 -20.62 5.11
N GLN A 318 -4.90 -19.84 4.51
CA GLN A 318 -6.09 -20.34 3.86
C GLN A 318 -5.84 -20.58 2.37
N SER A 319 -6.17 -21.78 1.87
CA SER A 319 -6.02 -22.13 0.46
C SER A 319 -6.84 -21.22 -0.48
N PHE A 320 -8.07 -20.87 -0.09
CA PHE A 320 -8.92 -19.99 -0.90
C PHE A 320 -8.35 -18.58 -1.06
N LEU A 321 -7.62 -18.05 -0.06
CA LEU A 321 -6.91 -16.78 -0.19
C LEU A 321 -5.73 -16.91 -1.17
N THR A 322 -5.00 -18.02 -1.10
CA THR A 322 -3.90 -18.27 -2.05
C THR A 322 -4.41 -18.31 -3.49
N GLU A 323 -5.55 -18.96 -3.72
CA GLU A 323 -6.19 -19.02 -5.03
C GLU A 323 -6.72 -17.65 -5.49
N ALA A 324 -7.47 -16.96 -4.62
CA ALA A 324 -8.02 -15.64 -4.91
C ALA A 324 -6.94 -14.62 -5.29
N TYR A 325 -5.86 -14.57 -4.53
CA TYR A 325 -4.76 -13.66 -4.80
C TYR A 325 -3.87 -14.11 -5.95
N GLY A 326 -3.85 -15.40 -6.28
CA GLY A 326 -3.27 -15.91 -7.52
C GLY A 326 -3.95 -15.27 -8.74
N LEU A 327 -5.27 -15.35 -8.81
CA LEU A 327 -6.08 -14.73 -9.86
C LEU A 327 -5.93 -13.19 -9.89
N LEU A 328 -5.96 -12.55 -8.73
CA LEU A 328 -5.81 -11.10 -8.64
C LEU A 328 -4.41 -10.64 -9.08
N SER A 329 -3.36 -11.43 -8.81
CA SER A 329 -2.00 -11.11 -9.24
C SER A 329 -1.84 -11.06 -10.76
N GLU A 330 -2.62 -11.84 -11.50
CA GLU A 330 -2.64 -11.82 -12.98
C GLU A 330 -3.30 -10.54 -13.51
N SER A 331 -4.11 -9.88 -12.71
CA SER A 331 -4.89 -8.69 -13.05
C SER A 331 -4.46 -7.43 -12.29
N ILE A 332 -3.26 -7.43 -11.71
CA ILE A 332 -2.77 -6.31 -10.87
C ILE A 332 -2.74 -4.96 -11.61
N LEU A 333 -2.71 -4.97 -12.94
CA LEU A 333 -2.79 -3.77 -13.78
C LEU A 333 -4.19 -3.15 -13.82
N ASN A 334 -5.22 -3.85 -13.34
CA ASN A 334 -6.62 -3.41 -13.37
C ASN A 334 -7.10 -2.92 -11.99
N LEU A 335 -6.20 -2.56 -11.10
CA LEU A 335 -6.57 -2.00 -9.80
C LEU A 335 -7.30 -0.65 -9.97
N PRO A 336 -8.29 -0.36 -9.12
CA PRO A 336 -8.98 0.92 -9.16
C PRO A 336 -8.01 2.06 -8.86
N ASN A 337 -8.13 3.15 -9.61
CA ASN A 337 -7.33 4.34 -9.33
C ASN A 337 -7.74 4.97 -7.98
N ALA A 338 -6.75 5.41 -7.21
CA ALA A 338 -6.91 5.97 -5.87
C ALA A 338 -7.94 7.11 -5.78
N PHE A 339 -8.10 7.87 -6.86
CA PHE A 339 -8.87 9.13 -6.91
C PHE A 339 -10.15 9.02 -7.74
N THR A 340 -10.40 7.88 -8.38
CA THR A 340 -11.63 7.68 -9.18
C THR A 340 -12.85 7.62 -8.26
N GLY A 341 -13.84 8.45 -8.55
CA GLY A 341 -15.11 8.48 -7.79
C GLY A 341 -15.12 9.45 -6.61
N ALA A 342 -13.99 9.99 -6.16
CA ALA A 342 -13.93 10.95 -5.05
C ALA A 342 -14.78 12.21 -5.29
N ALA A 343 -14.82 12.71 -6.53
CA ALA A 343 -15.65 13.87 -6.90
C ALA A 343 -17.14 13.55 -6.87
N ALA A 344 -17.55 12.34 -7.22
CA ALA A 344 -18.97 11.93 -7.19
C ALA A 344 -19.46 11.75 -5.75
N ARG A 345 -18.64 11.21 -4.86
CA ARG A 345 -18.97 11.08 -3.43
C ARG A 345 -19.15 12.45 -2.76
N ARG A 346 -18.28 13.42 -3.04
CA ARG A 346 -18.37 14.78 -2.47
C ARG A 346 -19.49 15.65 -3.05
N ALA A 347 -19.97 15.36 -4.25
CA ALA A 347 -21.11 16.06 -4.85
C ALA A 347 -22.45 15.56 -4.29
N ALA A 348 -22.46 14.44 -3.57
CA ALA A 348 -23.67 13.87 -2.95
C ALA A 348 -23.89 14.36 -1.50
N PHE A 349 -22.97 15.14 -0.95
CA PHE A 349 -23.06 15.83 0.34
C PHE A 349 -23.04 17.36 0.13
#